data_11ce7bfddae8469d255659d95b523290
#
_entry.id   11ce7bfddae8469d255659d95b523290
#
_cell.length_a   1.000
_cell.length_b   1.000
_cell.length_c   1.000
_cell.angle_alpha   90.00
_cell.angle_beta   90.00
_cell.angle_gamma   90.00
#
_symmetry.space_group_name_H-M   'P 1'
#
loop_
_entity.id
_entity.type
_entity.pdbx_description
1 polymer ?
#
loop_
_entity_poly.entity_id
_entity_poly.type
_entity_poly.pdbx_seq_one_letter_code
_entity_poly.pdbx_strand_id
1 'polypeptide(L)'
;MTLLRGFGEIDKEGKIALGRNFLLQMGLSPDSLVGLKVNRITGSGRAPYLIVHRPDTEPRFTALETVFYQCQCRIDKESRIVLGDKVMAESGFEPNISLEFKLAGPQNAQRLVIRNRGPKRLTTLQERMG
;
A
#
# COMPACT_ATOMS: atom_id res chain seq x y z
N MET A 1 11.39 18.58 3.05
CA MET A 1 10.71 17.63 2.18
C MET A 1 9.33 17.29 2.72
N THR A 2 8.33 17.46 1.89
CA THR A 2 6.95 17.23 2.31
C THR A 2 6.61 15.75 2.17
N LEU A 3 6.14 15.14 3.25
CA LEU A 3 5.64 13.76 3.20
C LEU A 3 4.26 13.76 2.60
N LEU A 4 4.09 13.00 1.52
CA LEU A 4 2.79 12.84 0.91
C LEU A 4 2.05 11.71 1.63
N ARG A 5 0.88 12.02 2.14
CA ARG A 5 0.00 11.08 2.82
C ARG A 5 -1.34 11.03 2.14
N GLY A 6 -2.02 9.91 2.30
CA GLY A 6 -3.37 9.75 1.80
C GLY A 6 -4.07 8.59 2.46
N PHE A 7 -5.32 8.43 2.10
CA PHE A 7 -6.15 7.36 2.63
C PHE A 7 -6.89 6.70 1.48
N GLY A 8 -7.23 5.45 1.65
CA GLY A 8 -7.94 4.71 0.65
C GLY A 8 -8.55 3.45 1.23
N GLU A 9 -8.94 2.56 0.36
CA GLU A 9 -9.53 1.29 0.76
C GLU A 9 -9.30 0.25 -0.32
N ILE A 10 -9.46 -1.01 0.04
CA ILE A 10 -9.46 -2.10 -0.93
C ILE A 10 -10.90 -2.29 -1.38
N ASP A 11 -11.11 -2.30 -2.70
CA ASP A 11 -12.47 -2.49 -3.23
C ASP A 11 -12.87 -3.97 -3.17
N LYS A 12 -14.09 -4.27 -3.61
CA LYS A 12 -14.63 -5.64 -3.56
C LYS A 12 -13.84 -6.60 -4.43
N GLU A 13 -13.11 -6.09 -5.41
CA GLU A 13 -12.31 -6.91 -6.33
C GLU A 13 -10.88 -7.14 -5.83
N GLY A 14 -10.55 -6.63 -4.65
CA GLY A 14 -9.20 -6.76 -4.10
C GLY A 14 -8.21 -5.80 -4.72
N LYS A 15 -8.67 -4.65 -5.19
CA LYS A 15 -7.83 -3.64 -5.83
C LYS A 15 -7.72 -2.41 -4.95
N ILE A 16 -6.56 -1.75 -5.03
CA ILE A 16 -6.31 -0.49 -4.33
C ILE A 16 -6.12 0.60 -5.36
N ALA A 17 -6.95 1.63 -5.28
CA ALA A 17 -6.78 2.81 -6.13
C ALA A 17 -5.63 3.65 -5.61
N LEU A 18 -4.64 3.92 -6.46
CA LEU A 18 -3.54 4.82 -6.12
C LEU A 18 -3.90 6.21 -6.60
N GLY A 19 -3.77 7.18 -5.73
CA GLY A 19 -4.06 8.56 -6.10
C GLY A 19 -3.09 9.07 -7.16
N ARG A 20 -3.58 9.97 -8.00
CA ARG A 20 -2.77 10.57 -9.06
C ARG A 20 -1.48 11.18 -8.52
N ASN A 21 -1.55 11.82 -7.35
CA ASN A 21 -0.38 12.46 -6.76
C ASN A 21 0.72 11.45 -6.42
N PHE A 22 0.34 10.27 -5.92
CA PHE A 22 1.31 9.23 -5.61
C PHE A 22 1.96 8.70 -6.89
N LEU A 23 1.16 8.48 -7.92
CA LEU A 23 1.69 8.01 -9.21
C LEU A 23 2.66 9.02 -9.81
N LEU A 24 2.30 10.31 -9.80
CA LEU A 24 3.16 11.36 -10.33
C LEU A 24 4.47 11.46 -9.55
N GLN A 25 4.39 11.43 -8.22
CA GLN A 25 5.59 11.53 -7.38
C GLN A 25 6.53 10.35 -7.58
N MET A 26 5.98 9.17 -7.84
CA MET A 26 6.79 7.96 -8.05
C MET A 26 7.21 7.76 -9.51
N GLY A 27 6.73 8.59 -10.42
CA GLY A 27 7.01 8.43 -11.84
C GLY A 27 6.35 7.20 -12.45
N LEU A 28 5.18 6.85 -11.94
CA LEU A 28 4.42 5.69 -12.42
C LEU A 28 3.25 6.15 -13.28
N SER A 29 2.80 5.26 -14.15
CA SER A 29 1.65 5.53 -15.01
C SER A 29 0.77 4.27 -15.09
N PRO A 30 -0.49 4.41 -15.55
CA PRO A 30 -1.32 3.25 -15.79
C PRO A 30 -0.62 2.24 -16.71
N ASP A 31 -0.89 0.98 -16.51
CA ASP A 31 -0.27 -0.15 -17.21
C ASP A 31 1.21 -0.37 -16.90
N SER A 32 1.79 0.41 -15.97
CA SER A 32 3.15 0.17 -15.49
C SER A 32 3.20 -1.02 -14.55
N LEU A 33 4.35 -1.68 -14.52
CA LEU A 33 4.64 -2.67 -13.49
C LEU A 33 5.17 -1.98 -12.24
N VAL A 34 4.85 -2.54 -11.08
CA VAL A 34 5.40 -2.10 -9.81
C VAL A 34 5.89 -3.30 -9.02
N GLY A 35 6.86 -3.08 -8.17
CA GLY A 35 7.26 -4.05 -7.18
C GLY A 35 6.35 -3.93 -5.96
N LEU A 36 5.98 -5.06 -5.39
CA LEU A 36 5.12 -5.12 -4.22
C LEU A 36 5.76 -6.04 -3.20
N LYS A 37 5.92 -5.55 -1.99
CA LYS A 37 6.49 -6.33 -0.90
C LYS A 37 5.56 -6.30 0.29
N VAL A 38 5.48 -7.44 0.98
CA VAL A 38 4.75 -7.54 2.24
C VAL A 38 5.80 -7.58 3.34
N ASN A 39 5.79 -6.58 4.19
CA ASN A 39 6.79 -6.39 5.22
C ASN A 39 6.19 -6.45 6.61
N ARG A 40 7.06 -6.74 7.58
CA ARG A 40 6.70 -6.71 8.99
C ARG A 40 7.89 -6.15 9.77
N ILE A 41 7.61 -5.42 10.84
CA ILE A 41 8.65 -4.98 11.76
C ILE A 41 8.86 -6.09 12.79
N THR A 42 10.08 -6.62 12.82
CA THR A 42 10.44 -7.73 13.70
C THR A 42 10.29 -7.34 15.16
N GLY A 43 9.61 -8.20 15.92
CA GLY A 43 9.48 -8.02 17.37
C GLY A 43 8.49 -6.96 17.81
N SER A 44 7.80 -6.30 16.89
CA SER A 44 6.88 -5.22 17.25
C SER A 44 5.47 -5.69 17.59
N GLY A 45 5.08 -6.87 17.12
CA GLY A 45 3.70 -7.32 17.22
C GLY A 45 2.73 -6.57 16.31
N ARG A 46 3.23 -5.67 15.49
CA ARG A 46 2.39 -4.90 14.56
C ARG A 46 1.99 -5.73 13.36
N ALA A 47 0.83 -5.37 12.78
CA ALA A 47 0.35 -6.01 11.57
C ALA A 47 1.30 -5.77 10.40
N PRO A 48 1.33 -6.69 9.42
CA PRO A 48 2.10 -6.47 8.20
C PRO A 48 1.63 -5.23 7.45
N TYR A 49 2.50 -4.69 6.61
CA TYR A 49 2.18 -3.57 5.74
C TYR A 49 2.72 -3.84 4.34
N LEU A 50 2.19 -3.11 3.36
CA LEU A 50 2.62 -3.25 1.98
C LEU A 50 3.58 -2.14 1.61
N ILE A 51 4.54 -2.49 0.75
CA ILE A 51 5.45 -1.53 0.12
C ILE A 51 5.26 -1.63 -1.39
N VAL A 52 4.97 -0.49 -2.01
CA VAL A 52 4.90 -0.39 -3.48
C VAL A 52 6.08 0.46 -3.92
N HIS A 53 6.82 -0.02 -4.91
CA HIS A 53 7.98 0.68 -5.42
C HIS A 53 8.13 0.45 -6.92
N ARG A 54 8.94 1.28 -7.55
CA ARG A 54 9.26 1.09 -8.97
C ARG A 54 10.06 -0.20 -9.15
N PRO A 55 9.83 -0.93 -10.25
CA PRO A 55 10.54 -2.21 -10.45
C PRO A 55 12.05 -2.04 -10.62
N ASP A 56 12.49 -0.86 -11.09
CA ASP A 56 13.91 -0.58 -11.30
C ASP A 56 14.61 0.01 -10.07
N THR A 57 13.90 0.11 -8.95
CA THR A 57 14.42 0.74 -7.74
C THR A 57 14.09 -0.12 -6.53
N GLU A 58 15.12 -0.66 -5.88
CA GLU A 58 14.93 -1.44 -4.66
C GLU A 58 14.91 -0.50 -3.46
N PRO A 59 13.83 -0.48 -2.68
CA PRO A 59 13.81 0.32 -1.47
C PRO A 59 14.76 -0.25 -0.42
N ARG A 60 15.27 0.64 0.42
CA ARG A 60 16.13 0.24 1.53
C ARG A 60 15.29 0.07 2.77
N PHE A 61 15.58 -0.96 3.53
CA PHE A 61 14.88 -1.27 4.76
C PHE A 61 15.83 -1.25 5.94
N THR A 62 15.30 -0.96 7.12
CA THR A 62 16.06 -1.06 8.35
C THR A 62 16.27 -2.54 8.70
N ALA A 63 17.19 -2.80 9.63
CA ALA A 63 17.42 -4.17 10.08
C ALA A 63 16.20 -4.79 10.76
N LEU A 64 15.27 -3.98 11.24
CA LEU A 64 14.06 -4.47 11.90
C LEU A 64 12.94 -4.81 10.92
N GLU A 65 13.03 -4.34 9.67
CA GLU A 65 12.02 -4.63 8.65
C GLU A 65 12.34 -5.94 7.95
N THR A 66 11.37 -6.84 7.89
CA THR A 66 11.52 -8.13 7.22
C THR A 66 10.56 -8.22 6.06
N VAL A 67 11.09 -8.51 4.88
CA VAL A 67 10.28 -8.79 3.68
C VAL A 67 9.98 -10.30 3.69
N PHE A 68 8.74 -10.69 3.83
CA PHE A 68 8.40 -12.11 3.83
C PHE A 68 7.57 -12.55 2.64
N TYR A 69 7.20 -11.61 1.76
CA TYR A 69 6.64 -11.94 0.46
C TYR A 69 6.90 -10.79 -0.50
N GLN A 70 7.16 -11.10 -1.75
CA GLN A 70 7.34 -10.07 -2.76
C GLN A 70 6.89 -10.58 -4.12
N CYS A 71 6.40 -9.66 -4.94
CA CYS A 71 5.96 -9.97 -6.28
C CYS A 71 5.97 -8.70 -7.11
N GLN A 72 5.60 -8.84 -8.38
CA GLN A 72 5.34 -7.69 -9.23
C GLN A 72 3.85 -7.70 -9.58
N CYS A 73 3.30 -6.52 -9.74
CA CYS A 73 1.92 -6.39 -10.20
C CYS A 73 1.82 -5.20 -11.15
N ARG A 74 0.71 -5.13 -11.85
CA ARG A 74 0.48 -4.09 -12.84
C ARG A 74 -0.55 -3.10 -12.32
N ILE A 75 -0.29 -1.83 -12.58
CA ILE A 75 -1.31 -0.79 -12.36
C ILE A 75 -2.27 -0.86 -13.53
N ASP A 76 -3.55 -1.00 -13.27
CA ASP A 76 -4.54 -1.07 -14.36
C ASP A 76 -4.81 0.31 -14.96
N LYS A 77 -5.68 0.37 -15.95
CA LYS A 77 -5.99 1.61 -16.65
C LYS A 77 -6.65 2.66 -15.77
N GLU A 78 -7.23 2.23 -14.67
CA GLU A 78 -7.89 3.10 -13.71
C GLU A 78 -7.01 3.46 -12.53
N SER A 79 -5.71 3.22 -12.65
CA SER A 79 -4.71 3.53 -11.63
C SER A 79 -4.90 2.72 -10.36
N ARG A 80 -5.35 1.47 -10.50
CA ARG A 80 -5.54 0.55 -9.36
C ARG A 80 -4.51 -0.57 -9.43
N ILE A 81 -4.06 -1.01 -8.25
CA ILE A 81 -3.20 -2.18 -8.12
C ILE A 81 -4.06 -3.37 -7.77
N VAL A 82 -3.87 -4.48 -8.49
CA VAL A 82 -4.52 -5.75 -8.17
C VAL A 82 -3.62 -6.51 -7.21
N LEU A 83 -4.07 -6.71 -5.98
CA LEU A 83 -3.24 -7.38 -4.98
C LEU A 83 -3.11 -8.88 -5.23
N GLY A 84 -4.18 -9.52 -5.61
CA GLY A 84 -4.21 -10.97 -5.76
C GLY A 84 -4.33 -11.69 -4.43
N ASP A 85 -4.71 -12.96 -4.50
CA ASP A 85 -5.02 -13.75 -3.31
C ASP A 85 -3.81 -13.97 -2.40
N LYS A 86 -2.64 -14.14 -3.00
CA LYS A 86 -1.42 -14.42 -2.24
C LYS A 86 -1.00 -13.21 -1.39
N VAL A 87 -1.04 -12.02 -1.99
CA VAL A 87 -0.70 -10.79 -1.27
C VAL A 87 -1.73 -10.54 -0.17
N MET A 88 -3.00 -10.74 -0.47
CA MET A 88 -4.07 -10.57 0.53
C MET A 88 -3.86 -11.52 1.71
N ALA A 89 -3.55 -12.79 1.42
CA ALA A 89 -3.33 -13.77 2.46
C ALA A 89 -2.11 -13.43 3.33
N GLU A 90 -1.00 -13.07 2.69
CA GLU A 90 0.25 -12.80 3.41
C GLU A 90 0.19 -11.50 4.22
N SER A 91 -0.54 -10.51 3.73
CA SER A 91 -0.65 -9.22 4.39
C SER A 91 -1.78 -9.14 5.41
N GLY A 92 -2.74 -10.05 5.32
CA GLY A 92 -3.95 -9.95 6.13
C GLY A 92 -4.89 -8.86 5.66
N PHE A 93 -4.68 -8.31 4.49
CA PHE A 93 -5.56 -7.28 3.93
C PHE A 93 -6.79 -7.94 3.35
N GLU A 94 -7.93 -7.30 3.54
CA GLU A 94 -9.24 -7.82 3.11
C GLU A 94 -10.01 -6.72 2.39
N PRO A 95 -10.99 -7.08 1.56
CA PRO A 95 -11.87 -6.05 0.99
C PRO A 95 -12.54 -5.23 2.08
N ASN A 96 -12.79 -3.97 1.79
CA ASN A 96 -13.50 -3.03 2.67
C ASN A 96 -12.73 -2.63 3.94
N ILE A 97 -11.41 -2.80 3.96
CA ILE A 97 -10.61 -2.21 5.04
C ILE A 97 -10.16 -0.81 4.62
N SER A 98 -9.96 0.03 5.61
CA SER A 98 -9.38 1.36 5.41
C SER A 98 -7.87 1.27 5.37
N LEU A 99 -7.26 2.07 4.50
CA LEU A 99 -5.82 2.08 4.28
C LEU A 99 -5.26 3.48 4.49
N GLU A 100 -4.04 3.52 4.96
CA GLU A 100 -3.26 4.75 5.03
C GLU A 100 -2.08 4.61 4.08
N PHE A 101 -1.86 5.62 3.26
CA PHE A 101 -0.76 5.70 2.31
C PHE A 101 0.26 6.73 2.79
N LYS A 102 1.53 6.38 2.71
CA LYS A 102 2.60 7.31 3.05
C LYS A 102 3.75 7.10 2.09
N LEU A 103 4.10 8.15 1.36
CA LEU A 103 5.24 8.11 0.47
C LEU A 103 6.49 8.45 1.25
N ALA A 104 7.49 7.60 1.19
CA ALA A 104 8.72 7.74 1.97
C ALA A 104 9.94 7.46 1.11
N GLY A 105 11.10 7.89 1.61
CA GLY A 105 12.39 7.64 0.97
C GLY A 105 12.85 8.77 0.07
N PRO A 106 14.12 8.74 -0.33
CA PRO A 106 14.68 9.74 -1.23
C PRO A 106 14.06 9.61 -2.62
N GLN A 107 14.13 10.69 -3.39
CA GLN A 107 13.48 10.77 -4.68
C GLN A 107 13.89 9.66 -5.66
N ASN A 108 15.11 9.15 -5.54
CA ASN A 108 15.59 8.08 -6.39
C ASN A 108 15.34 6.67 -5.84
N ALA A 109 14.67 6.57 -4.70
CA ALA A 109 14.37 5.29 -4.07
C ALA A 109 13.08 5.40 -3.23
N GLN A 110 12.07 6.04 -3.78
CA GLN A 110 10.79 6.22 -3.10
C GLN A 110 10.04 4.91 -2.97
N ARG A 111 9.30 4.80 -1.89
CA ARG A 111 8.42 3.68 -1.64
C ARG A 111 7.10 4.19 -1.08
N LEU A 112 6.03 3.56 -1.49
CA LEU A 112 4.71 3.85 -0.94
C LEU A 112 4.40 2.81 0.13
N VAL A 113 4.25 3.28 1.36
CA VAL A 113 3.91 2.42 2.49
C VAL A 113 2.41 2.42 2.65
N ILE A 114 1.80 1.24 2.63
CA ILE A 114 0.35 1.09 2.76
C ILE A 114 0.07 0.28 4.02
N ARG A 115 -0.61 0.91 4.99
CA ARG A 115 -0.94 0.28 6.27
C ARG A 115 -2.43 0.03 6.37
N ASN A 116 -2.76 -1.11 6.98
CA ASN A 116 -4.12 -1.47 7.31
C ASN A 116 -4.57 -0.66 8.53
N ARG A 117 -5.65 0.10 8.36
CA ARG A 117 -6.22 0.92 9.45
C ARG A 117 -7.51 0.31 10.01
N GLY A 118 -7.76 -0.95 9.69
CA GLY A 118 -8.90 -1.69 10.21
C GLY A 118 -10.13 -1.63 9.31
N PRO A 119 -11.22 -2.24 9.73
CA PRO A 119 -12.45 -2.25 8.94
C PRO A 119 -12.91 -0.84 8.63
N LYS A 120 -13.46 -0.67 7.43
CA LYS A 120 -14.04 0.60 7.05
C LYS A 120 -15.19 0.89 7.98
N ARG A 121 -15.09 1.99 8.73
CA ARG A 121 -16.18 2.40 9.62
C ARG A 121 -17.25 3.10 8.82
N LEU A 122 -18.49 2.73 9.06
CA LEU A 122 -19.59 3.62 8.74
C LEU A 122 -19.28 4.93 9.45
N THR A 123 -19.66 6.03 8.88
CA THR A 123 -19.21 7.33 9.36
C THR A 123 -19.31 7.43 10.89
N THR A 124 -18.35 8.13 11.48
CA THR A 124 -18.37 8.40 12.93
C THR A 124 -19.69 9.02 13.35
N LEU A 125 -20.29 9.79 12.47
CA LEU A 125 -21.59 10.42 12.73
C LEU A 125 -22.66 9.37 12.95
N GLN A 126 -22.70 8.33 12.11
CA GLN A 126 -23.67 7.25 12.27
C GLN A 126 -23.46 6.49 13.57
N GLU A 127 -22.23 6.27 13.95
CA GLU A 127 -21.92 5.61 15.22
C GLU A 127 -22.45 6.41 16.40
N ARG A 128 -22.34 7.73 16.35
CA ARG A 128 -22.82 8.61 17.42
C ARG A 128 -24.33 8.70 17.47
N MET A 129 -24.96 8.56 16.35
CA MET A 129 -26.42 8.65 16.24
C MET A 129 -27.11 7.31 16.43
N GLY A 130 -26.37 6.24 16.31
CA GLY A 130 -26.87 4.89 16.39
C GLY A 130 -27.03 4.35 17.83
#